data_f1ea2f340b6cca3c7f61d435f5846e5b
#
_entry.id   f1ea2f340b6cca3c7f61d435f5846e5b
#
_cell.length_a   1.000
_cell.length_b   1.000
_cell.length_c   1.000
_cell.angle_alpha   90.00
_cell.angle_beta   90.00
_cell.angle_gamma   90.00
#
_symmetry.space_group_name_H-M   'P 1'
#
loop_
_entity.id
_entity.type
_entity.pdbx_description
1 polymer ?
#
loop_
_entity_poly.entity_id
_entity_poly.type
_entity_poly.pdbx_seq_one_letter_code
_entity_poly.pdbx_strand_id
1 'polypeptide(L)'
;IFLLGMGVELPGAENLRTTRTDAGEACRDLLEQLFARVKSILEAKPANPVLVQVAVQDALLSSASGLLKSASLESRNLLGQVVLFEGDESEDALRTCLDQNAAAPSDIEVRYINGCRQVRSLEEVVSHSLEIPWKDEGVYLLSGGAGELGLLFAEEIARHCVGTTIVLTGRSDLTDDGKRRQAKISANVLYKQVDV
;
A
#
# COMPACT_ATOMS: atom_id res chain seq x y z
N ILE A 1 15.95 -13.46 8.53
CA ILE A 1 15.42 -13.55 7.15
C ILE A 1 14.17 -14.41 7.18
N PHE A 2 13.10 -13.98 6.51
CA PHE A 2 11.86 -14.73 6.30
C PHE A 2 11.62 -14.93 4.81
N LEU A 3 11.26 -16.14 4.42
CA LEU A 3 10.84 -16.48 3.05
C LEU A 3 9.33 -16.75 3.07
N LEU A 4 8.54 -15.93 2.38
CA LEU A 4 7.07 -16.04 2.38
C LEU A 4 6.58 -16.77 1.13
N GLY A 5 6.06 -17.97 1.32
CA GLY A 5 5.47 -18.75 0.24
C GLY A 5 6.45 -19.15 -0.86
N MET A 6 7.75 -19.08 -0.60
CA MET A 6 8.80 -19.43 -1.58
C MET A 6 9.05 -20.94 -1.59
N GLY A 7 9.33 -21.47 -2.77
CA GLY A 7 9.69 -22.90 -2.97
C GLY A 7 11.12 -23.24 -2.59
N VAL A 8 11.99 -22.24 -2.40
CA VAL A 8 13.39 -22.39 -2.05
C VAL A 8 13.59 -22.43 -0.53
N GLU A 9 14.62 -23.12 -0.08
CA GLU A 9 15.09 -23.07 1.31
C GLU A 9 16.41 -22.31 1.38
N LEU A 10 16.62 -21.55 2.44
CA LEU A 10 17.82 -20.78 2.63
C LEU A 10 18.34 -21.01 4.06
N PRO A 11 19.57 -21.51 4.25
CA PRO A 11 20.15 -21.70 5.58
C PRO A 11 20.16 -20.40 6.38
N GLY A 12 19.60 -20.45 7.60
CA GLY A 12 19.47 -19.29 8.47
C GLY A 12 18.27 -18.40 8.20
N ALA A 13 17.40 -18.75 7.25
CA ALA A 13 16.11 -18.14 7.06
C ALA A 13 14.97 -19.02 7.58
N GLU A 14 13.88 -18.41 7.98
CA GLU A 14 12.63 -19.10 8.34
C GLU A 14 11.66 -19.07 7.16
N ASN A 15 11.21 -20.24 6.72
CA ASN A 15 10.20 -20.37 5.67
C ASN A 15 8.81 -20.33 6.28
N LEU A 16 8.05 -19.28 5.95
CA LEU A 16 6.64 -19.18 6.26
C LEU A 16 5.82 -19.78 5.10
N ARG A 17 5.00 -20.76 5.39
CA ARG A 17 4.24 -21.52 4.39
C ARG A 17 2.77 -21.52 4.73
N THR A 18 1.94 -21.68 3.70
CA THR A 18 0.50 -21.80 3.84
C THR A 18 -0.01 -22.99 3.03
N THR A 19 -1.10 -23.56 3.47
CA THR A 19 -1.84 -24.61 2.73
C THR A 19 -3.08 -24.02 2.05
N ARG A 20 -3.31 -22.70 2.17
CA ARG A 20 -4.43 -22.02 1.53
C ARG A 20 -4.21 -21.93 0.04
N THR A 21 -5.26 -22.15 -0.73
CA THR A 21 -5.24 -22.10 -2.20
C THR A 21 -5.81 -20.83 -2.78
N ASP A 22 -6.68 -20.14 -2.02
CA ASP A 22 -7.14 -18.79 -2.38
C ASP A 22 -6.00 -17.79 -2.11
N ALA A 23 -5.72 -16.93 -3.10
CA ALA A 23 -4.60 -15.99 -3.03
C ALA A 23 -4.74 -14.98 -1.87
N GLY A 24 -5.95 -14.50 -1.60
CA GLY A 24 -6.22 -13.55 -0.51
C GLY A 24 -6.06 -14.20 0.86
N GLU A 25 -6.59 -15.44 1.02
CA GLU A 25 -6.44 -16.20 2.26
C GLU A 25 -4.97 -16.61 2.49
N ALA A 26 -4.26 -17.02 1.44
CA ALA A 26 -2.85 -17.37 1.51
C ALA A 26 -2.00 -16.16 1.93
N CYS A 27 -2.23 -15.01 1.31
CA CYS A 27 -1.56 -13.76 1.66
C CYS A 27 -1.82 -13.39 3.13
N ARG A 28 -3.08 -13.44 3.58
CA ARG A 28 -3.43 -13.17 4.97
C ARG A 28 -2.72 -14.10 5.94
N ASP A 29 -2.77 -15.41 5.70
CA ASP A 29 -2.14 -16.41 6.58
C ASP A 29 -0.63 -16.19 6.71
N LEU A 30 0.07 -15.94 5.60
CA LEU A 30 1.51 -15.65 5.60
C LEU A 30 1.85 -14.35 6.32
N LEU A 31 1.04 -13.30 6.14
CA LEU A 31 1.24 -12.02 6.82
C LEU A 31 0.94 -12.12 8.33
N GLU A 32 -0.04 -12.92 8.74
CA GLU A 32 -0.32 -13.18 10.16
C GLU A 32 0.85 -13.93 10.82
N GLN A 33 1.43 -14.93 10.15
CA GLN A 33 2.63 -15.61 10.62
C GLN A 33 3.80 -14.63 10.74
N LEU A 34 4.06 -13.81 9.73
CA LEU A 34 5.11 -12.77 9.76
C LEU A 34 4.87 -11.78 10.90
N PHE A 35 3.64 -11.31 11.08
CA PHE A 35 3.26 -10.41 12.17
C PHE A 35 3.63 -11.00 13.54
N ALA A 36 3.33 -12.27 13.78
CA ALA A 36 3.67 -12.91 15.04
C ALA A 36 5.19 -12.93 15.28
N ARG A 37 6.01 -13.13 14.23
CA ARG A 37 7.48 -13.11 14.33
C ARG A 37 8.01 -11.69 14.60
N VAL A 38 7.53 -10.71 13.84
CA VAL A 38 7.92 -9.30 14.03
C VAL A 38 7.53 -8.81 15.42
N LYS A 39 6.32 -9.14 15.88
CA LYS A 39 5.85 -8.82 17.24
C LYS A 39 6.79 -9.42 18.31
N SER A 40 7.19 -10.68 18.17
CA SER A 40 8.13 -11.32 19.09
C SER A 40 9.50 -10.60 19.14
N ILE A 41 9.99 -10.12 17.98
CA ILE A 41 11.22 -9.32 17.92
C ILE A 41 11.06 -8.00 18.67
N LEU A 42 9.94 -7.31 18.48
CA LEU A 42 9.63 -6.05 19.17
C LEU A 42 9.52 -6.22 20.68
N GLU A 43 8.84 -7.30 21.13
CA GLU A 43 8.69 -7.64 22.54
C GLU A 43 10.01 -7.97 23.23
N ALA A 44 10.96 -8.54 22.48
CA ALA A 44 12.30 -8.83 22.97
C ALA A 44 13.15 -7.55 23.17
N LYS A 45 12.72 -6.40 22.68
CA LYS A 45 13.38 -5.09 22.82
C LYS A 45 14.87 -5.14 22.51
N PRO A 46 15.29 -5.48 21.29
CA PRO A 46 16.70 -5.66 20.96
C PRO A 46 17.50 -4.37 21.26
N ALA A 47 18.63 -4.54 21.93
CA ALA A 47 19.52 -3.42 22.28
C ALA A 47 20.29 -2.88 21.06
N ASN A 48 20.51 -3.75 20.06
CA ASN A 48 21.21 -3.41 18.81
C ASN A 48 20.23 -3.42 17.64
N PRO A 49 20.55 -2.71 16.54
CA PRO A 49 19.74 -2.76 15.32
C PRO A 49 19.60 -4.19 14.78
N VAL A 50 18.37 -4.57 14.46
CA VAL A 50 17.99 -5.83 13.84
C VAL A 50 17.41 -5.52 12.46
N LEU A 51 17.99 -6.10 11.43
CA LEU A 51 17.44 -6.07 10.07
C LEU A 51 16.55 -7.28 9.85
N VAL A 52 15.27 -7.03 9.59
CA VAL A 52 14.29 -8.04 9.18
C VAL A 52 14.14 -7.98 7.67
N GLN A 53 14.68 -8.97 6.96
CA GLN A 53 14.50 -9.13 5.53
C GLN A 53 13.39 -10.14 5.24
N VAL A 54 12.49 -9.78 4.35
CA VAL A 54 11.38 -10.62 3.88
C VAL A 54 11.51 -10.81 2.37
N ALA A 55 11.81 -12.02 1.93
CA ALA A 55 11.88 -12.37 0.52
C ALA A 55 10.53 -12.93 0.05
N VAL A 56 10.06 -12.48 -1.10
CA VAL A 56 8.78 -12.87 -1.70
C VAL A 56 8.93 -13.04 -3.21
N GLN A 57 8.10 -13.90 -3.80
CA GLN A 57 7.95 -14.03 -5.26
C GLN A 57 6.60 -13.52 -5.75
N ASP A 58 5.60 -13.45 -4.89
CA ASP A 58 4.30 -12.88 -5.22
C ASP A 58 4.24 -11.39 -4.85
N ALA A 59 3.85 -10.56 -5.81
CA ALA A 59 3.70 -9.12 -5.63
C ALA A 59 2.69 -8.74 -4.52
N LEU A 60 1.65 -9.56 -4.26
CA LEU A 60 0.72 -9.37 -3.16
C LEU A 60 1.42 -9.38 -1.81
N LEU A 61 2.42 -10.25 -1.65
CA LEU A 61 3.21 -10.36 -0.41
C LEU A 61 4.15 -9.18 -0.18
N SER A 62 4.39 -8.31 -1.18
CA SER A 62 5.11 -7.05 -0.99
C SER A 62 4.38 -6.12 -0.02
N SER A 63 3.08 -6.34 0.25
CA SER A 63 2.31 -5.67 1.30
C SER A 63 2.90 -5.86 2.71
N ALA A 64 3.76 -6.85 2.93
CA ALA A 64 4.58 -7.00 4.13
C ALA A 64 5.38 -5.73 4.46
N SER A 65 5.70 -4.90 3.45
CA SER A 65 6.39 -3.63 3.65
C SER A 65 5.64 -2.67 4.59
N GLY A 66 4.30 -2.68 4.55
CA GLY A 66 3.47 -1.89 5.47
C GLY A 66 3.64 -2.33 6.93
N LEU A 67 3.67 -3.64 7.18
CA LEU A 67 3.94 -4.20 8.51
C LEU A 67 5.33 -3.81 9.01
N LEU A 68 6.35 -3.97 8.18
CA LEU A 68 7.73 -3.65 8.56
C LEU A 68 7.94 -2.15 8.78
N LYS A 69 7.32 -1.28 7.98
CA LYS A 69 7.33 0.16 8.20
C LYS A 69 6.71 0.53 9.55
N SER A 70 5.57 -0.05 9.89
CA SER A 70 4.93 0.17 11.19
C SER A 70 5.83 -0.30 12.34
N ALA A 71 6.41 -1.48 12.22
CA ALA A 71 7.32 -2.01 13.23
C ALA A 71 8.58 -1.12 13.42
N SER A 72 9.12 -0.57 12.35
CA SER A 72 10.26 0.37 12.40
C SER A 72 9.90 1.70 13.08
N LEU A 73 8.63 2.13 13.00
CA LEU A 73 8.13 3.30 13.72
C LEU A 73 7.98 3.03 15.23
N GLU A 74 7.63 1.80 15.60
CA GLU A 74 7.52 1.39 17.01
C GLU A 74 8.89 1.20 17.68
N SER A 75 9.89 0.74 16.93
CA SER A 75 11.24 0.50 17.46
C SER A 75 12.32 0.98 16.49
N ARG A 76 13.14 1.94 16.94
CA ARG A 76 14.28 2.45 16.17
C ARG A 76 15.36 1.40 15.89
N ASN A 77 15.35 0.32 16.66
CA ASN A 77 16.28 -0.78 16.50
C ASN A 77 15.78 -1.88 15.56
N LEU A 78 14.58 -1.71 14.96
CA LEU A 78 14.07 -2.62 13.94
C LEU A 78 14.09 -1.92 12.58
N LEU A 79 14.83 -2.50 11.64
CA LEU A 79 14.85 -2.11 10.24
C LEU A 79 14.16 -3.20 9.42
N GLY A 80 13.23 -2.82 8.56
CA GLY A 80 12.46 -3.75 7.75
C GLY A 80 12.74 -3.59 6.27
N GLN A 81 12.90 -4.71 5.55
CA GLN A 81 13.17 -4.71 4.12
C GLN A 81 12.40 -5.86 3.46
N VAL A 82 11.63 -5.54 2.41
CA VAL A 82 10.97 -6.52 1.55
C VAL A 82 11.71 -6.59 0.21
N VAL A 83 12.03 -7.81 -0.21
CA VAL A 83 12.72 -8.07 -1.46
C VAL A 83 11.85 -8.97 -2.33
N LEU A 84 11.30 -8.41 -3.40
CA LEU A 84 10.50 -9.13 -4.40
C LEU A 84 11.41 -9.66 -5.51
N PHE A 85 11.32 -10.94 -5.78
CA PHE A 85 12.01 -11.61 -6.87
C PHE A 85 11.00 -12.00 -7.96
N GLU A 86 11.18 -11.47 -9.16
CA GLU A 86 10.40 -11.91 -10.32
C GLU A 86 11.15 -13.03 -11.04
N GLY A 87 10.79 -14.26 -10.73
CA GLY A 87 11.39 -15.48 -11.27
C GLY A 87 11.81 -16.47 -10.19
N ASP A 88 12.26 -17.63 -10.64
CA ASP A 88 12.80 -18.66 -9.76
C ASP A 88 14.30 -18.40 -9.54
N GLU A 89 14.64 -17.90 -8.38
CA GLU A 89 16.02 -17.68 -7.99
C GLU A 89 16.62 -18.94 -7.36
N SER A 90 17.87 -19.22 -7.69
CA SER A 90 18.64 -20.24 -6.99
C SER A 90 18.96 -19.79 -5.55
N GLU A 91 19.26 -20.74 -4.68
CA GLU A 91 19.64 -20.44 -3.28
C GLU A 91 20.82 -19.44 -3.22
N ASP A 92 21.84 -19.65 -4.05
CA ASP A 92 23.05 -18.79 -4.09
C ASP A 92 22.72 -17.38 -4.59
N ALA A 93 21.87 -17.25 -5.62
CA ALA A 93 21.44 -15.95 -6.14
C ALA A 93 20.61 -15.19 -5.09
N LEU A 94 19.66 -15.89 -4.44
CA LEU A 94 18.83 -15.32 -3.39
C LEU A 94 19.68 -14.82 -2.22
N ARG A 95 20.64 -15.63 -1.75
CA ARG A 95 21.56 -15.22 -0.69
C ARG A 95 22.36 -13.99 -1.09
N THR A 96 22.98 -14.01 -2.27
CA THR A 96 23.76 -12.89 -2.79
C THR A 96 22.94 -11.60 -2.80
N CYS A 97 21.71 -11.65 -3.30
CA CYS A 97 20.82 -10.50 -3.34
C CYS A 97 20.45 -10.01 -1.92
N LEU A 98 20.15 -10.91 -0.99
CA LEU A 98 19.81 -10.52 0.39
C LEU A 98 21.01 -9.91 1.11
N ASP A 99 22.22 -10.46 0.90
CA ASP A 99 23.45 -9.90 1.49
C ASP A 99 23.76 -8.50 0.92
N GLN A 100 23.57 -8.30 -0.39
CA GLN A 100 23.69 -6.96 -1.01
C GLN A 100 22.69 -5.97 -0.41
N ASN A 101 21.45 -6.41 -0.19
CA ASN A 101 20.42 -5.55 0.40
C ASN A 101 20.67 -5.25 1.89
N ALA A 102 21.32 -6.15 2.62
CA ALA A 102 21.72 -5.90 4.00
C ALA A 102 22.72 -4.74 4.12
N ALA A 103 23.50 -4.44 3.07
CA ALA A 103 24.39 -3.29 3.03
C ALA A 103 23.65 -1.94 2.79
N ALA A 104 22.38 -1.98 2.38
CA ALA A 104 21.51 -0.81 2.16
C ALA A 104 20.17 -0.95 2.92
N PRO A 105 20.19 -1.00 4.25
CA PRO A 105 19.01 -1.32 5.06
C PRO A 105 17.91 -0.24 5.04
N SER A 106 18.20 0.94 4.51
CA SER A 106 17.23 2.02 4.28
C SER A 106 16.31 1.77 3.09
N ASP A 107 16.69 0.87 2.17
CA ASP A 107 15.89 0.52 1.00
C ASP A 107 14.81 -0.48 1.41
N ILE A 108 13.65 0.01 1.81
CA ILE A 108 12.59 -0.80 2.43
C ILE A 108 11.91 -1.73 1.43
N GLU A 109 11.71 -1.27 0.19
CA GLU A 109 11.05 -2.04 -0.87
C GLU A 109 12.00 -2.18 -2.06
N VAL A 110 12.50 -3.38 -2.24
CA VAL A 110 13.43 -3.73 -3.32
C VAL A 110 12.79 -4.78 -4.21
N ARG A 111 13.06 -4.70 -5.50
CA ARG A 111 12.60 -5.67 -6.48
C ARG A 111 13.76 -6.06 -7.40
N TYR A 112 13.85 -7.34 -7.72
CA TYR A 112 14.74 -7.87 -8.74
C TYR A 112 13.94 -8.32 -9.96
N ILE A 113 14.24 -7.72 -11.13
CA ILE A 113 13.64 -8.08 -12.40
C ILE A 113 14.79 -8.42 -13.35
N ASN A 114 14.82 -9.63 -13.88
CA ASN A 114 15.90 -10.09 -14.77
C ASN A 114 17.29 -9.81 -14.18
N GLY A 115 17.48 -10.04 -12.89
CA GLY A 115 18.73 -9.77 -12.19
C GLY A 115 19.04 -8.29 -11.90
N CYS A 116 18.19 -7.36 -12.35
CA CYS A 116 18.37 -5.93 -12.09
C CYS A 116 17.70 -5.53 -10.78
N ARG A 117 18.48 -4.94 -9.87
CA ARG A 117 17.97 -4.39 -8.60
C ARG A 117 17.26 -3.06 -8.83
N GLN A 118 16.04 -2.95 -8.36
CA GLN A 118 15.25 -1.73 -8.37
C GLN A 118 14.79 -1.41 -6.95
N VAL A 119 14.76 -0.13 -6.61
CA VAL A 119 14.30 0.37 -5.31
C VAL A 119 13.09 1.26 -5.53
N ARG A 120 12.06 1.09 -4.71
CA ARG A 120 10.90 1.97 -4.74
C ARG A 120 11.24 3.30 -4.10
N SER A 121 11.12 4.37 -4.87
CA SER A 121 11.33 5.75 -4.43
C SER A 121 10.11 6.62 -4.71
N LEU A 122 10.05 7.77 -4.05
CA LEU A 122 9.11 8.84 -4.37
C LEU A 122 9.89 9.92 -5.10
N GLU A 123 9.39 10.31 -6.27
CA GLU A 123 9.95 11.40 -7.06
C GLU A 123 8.92 12.51 -7.19
N GLU A 124 9.36 13.75 -7.11
CA GLU A 124 8.52 14.90 -7.38
C GLU A 124 8.20 14.95 -8.88
N VAL A 125 6.92 14.89 -9.21
CA VAL A 125 6.45 15.05 -10.59
C VAL A 125 6.16 16.52 -10.82
N VAL A 126 7.00 17.18 -11.61
CA VAL A 126 6.74 18.54 -12.08
C VAL A 126 5.77 18.44 -13.25
N SER A 127 4.51 18.78 -13.01
CA SER A 127 3.51 18.86 -14.08
C SER A 127 3.73 20.12 -14.91
N HIS A 128 4.03 19.96 -16.18
CA HIS A 128 4.19 21.09 -17.13
C HIS A 128 2.87 21.52 -17.81
N SER A 129 1.80 20.74 -17.65
CA SER A 129 0.46 21.07 -18.13
C SER A 129 -0.57 20.68 -17.10
N LEU A 130 -1.42 21.65 -16.75
CA LEU A 130 -2.61 21.41 -15.94
C LEU A 130 -3.77 21.07 -16.91
N GLU A 131 -3.74 19.91 -17.53
CA GLU A 131 -4.93 19.41 -18.19
C GLU A 131 -5.96 19.05 -17.12
N ILE A 132 -7.10 19.74 -17.19
CA ILE A 132 -8.21 19.48 -16.28
C ILE A 132 -8.85 18.15 -16.68
N PRO A 133 -8.86 17.12 -15.80
CA PRO A 133 -9.34 15.79 -16.15
C PRO A 133 -10.87 15.70 -16.23
N TRP A 134 -11.56 16.78 -15.92
CA TRP A 134 -13.01 16.84 -15.89
C TRP A 134 -13.59 17.07 -17.29
N LYS A 135 -14.81 16.58 -17.52
CA LYS A 135 -15.51 16.67 -18.80
C LYS A 135 -16.90 17.28 -18.61
N ASP A 136 -17.31 18.12 -19.54
CA ASP A 136 -18.70 18.59 -19.63
C ASP A 136 -19.65 17.40 -19.76
N GLU A 137 -20.85 17.53 -19.21
CA GLU A 137 -21.90 16.50 -19.19
C GLU A 137 -21.43 15.16 -18.55
N GLY A 138 -20.30 15.17 -17.84
CA GLY A 138 -19.75 14.01 -17.16
C GLY A 138 -20.57 13.59 -15.95
N VAL A 139 -20.47 12.28 -15.60
CA VAL A 139 -21.02 11.72 -14.35
C VAL A 139 -19.89 11.33 -13.44
N TYR A 140 -19.87 11.89 -12.22
CA TYR A 140 -18.81 11.66 -11.23
C TYR A 140 -19.37 11.05 -9.97
N LEU A 141 -18.75 9.97 -9.52
CA LEU A 141 -19.07 9.31 -8.26
C LEU A 141 -17.96 9.61 -7.23
N LEU A 142 -18.33 10.24 -6.13
CA LEU A 142 -17.42 10.57 -5.04
C LEU A 142 -17.78 9.74 -3.79
N SER A 143 -17.04 8.66 -3.58
CA SER A 143 -17.19 7.85 -2.35
C SER A 143 -16.67 8.64 -1.14
N GLY A 144 -17.43 8.63 -0.04
CA GLY A 144 -17.16 9.50 1.10
C GLY A 144 -17.42 10.97 0.82
N GLY A 145 -18.17 11.28 -0.25
CA GLY A 145 -18.41 12.63 -0.76
C GLY A 145 -19.19 13.57 0.16
N ALA A 146 -19.77 13.04 1.26
CA ALA A 146 -20.39 13.85 2.31
C ALA A 146 -19.37 14.57 3.22
N GLY A 147 -18.10 14.14 3.19
CA GLY A 147 -17.01 14.79 3.93
C GLY A 147 -16.52 16.08 3.26
N GLU A 148 -15.72 16.86 3.98
CA GLU A 148 -15.19 18.14 3.50
C GLU A 148 -14.45 18.03 2.18
N LEU A 149 -13.57 17.05 2.03
CA LEU A 149 -12.81 16.82 0.80
C LEU A 149 -13.73 16.47 -0.37
N GLY A 150 -14.75 15.62 -0.13
CA GLY A 150 -15.70 15.26 -1.18
C GLY A 150 -16.49 16.46 -1.70
N LEU A 151 -16.92 17.34 -0.82
CA LEU A 151 -17.60 18.58 -1.20
C LEU A 151 -16.66 19.55 -1.94
N LEU A 152 -15.39 19.67 -1.53
CA LEU A 152 -14.39 20.46 -2.24
C LEU A 152 -14.17 19.95 -3.67
N PHE A 153 -14.05 18.63 -3.85
CA PHE A 153 -13.95 18.05 -5.19
C PHE A 153 -15.20 18.27 -6.03
N ALA A 154 -16.39 18.18 -5.43
CA ALA A 154 -17.63 18.45 -6.13
C ALA A 154 -17.73 19.92 -6.57
N GLU A 155 -17.32 20.86 -5.71
CA GLU A 155 -17.24 22.29 -6.04
C GLU A 155 -16.25 22.54 -7.18
N GLU A 156 -15.08 21.86 -7.16
CA GLU A 156 -14.05 22.01 -8.19
C GLU A 156 -14.52 21.46 -9.55
N ILE A 157 -15.14 20.28 -9.60
CA ILE A 157 -15.72 19.72 -10.81
C ILE A 157 -16.77 20.67 -11.39
N ALA A 158 -17.69 21.14 -10.55
CA ALA A 158 -18.77 22.05 -10.98
C ALA A 158 -18.26 23.42 -11.46
N ARG A 159 -17.10 23.86 -11.01
CA ARG A 159 -16.47 25.11 -11.46
C ARG A 159 -15.91 25.00 -12.88
N HIS A 160 -15.43 23.82 -13.25
CA HIS A 160 -14.73 23.59 -14.52
C HIS A 160 -15.60 22.96 -15.60
N CYS A 161 -16.76 22.40 -15.26
CA CYS A 161 -17.59 21.65 -16.19
C CYS A 161 -19.05 22.05 -16.14
N VAL A 162 -19.69 22.05 -17.31
CA VAL A 162 -21.10 22.37 -17.48
C VAL A 162 -21.92 21.11 -17.68
N GLY A 163 -23.14 21.07 -17.12
CA GLY A 163 -24.07 19.96 -17.30
C GLY A 163 -23.70 18.66 -16.57
N THR A 164 -22.77 18.71 -15.63
CA THR A 164 -22.29 17.54 -14.90
C THR A 164 -23.27 17.02 -13.87
N THR A 165 -23.29 15.70 -13.67
CA THR A 165 -23.98 15.05 -12.55
C THR A 165 -22.95 14.50 -11.57
N ILE A 166 -23.05 14.90 -10.30
CA ILE A 166 -22.14 14.49 -9.25
C ILE A 166 -22.92 13.67 -8.22
N VAL A 167 -22.52 12.41 -8.02
CA VAL A 167 -23.11 11.50 -7.04
C VAL A 167 -22.18 11.42 -5.85
N LEU A 168 -22.61 11.94 -4.73
CA LEU A 168 -21.91 11.83 -3.45
C LEU A 168 -22.44 10.62 -2.69
N THR A 169 -21.57 9.82 -2.11
CA THR A 169 -21.98 8.72 -1.22
C THR A 169 -21.38 8.87 0.17
N GLY A 170 -22.04 8.32 1.16
CA GLY A 170 -21.57 8.30 2.54
C GLY A 170 -22.44 7.42 3.43
N ARG A 171 -21.92 7.01 4.58
CA ARG A 171 -22.61 6.11 5.52
C ARG A 171 -23.73 6.78 6.31
N SER A 172 -23.58 8.07 6.58
CA SER A 172 -24.51 8.85 7.41
C SER A 172 -25.28 9.86 6.57
N ASP A 173 -26.42 10.32 7.05
CA ASP A 173 -27.12 11.46 6.45
C ASP A 173 -26.21 12.69 6.34
N LEU A 174 -26.43 13.50 5.31
CA LEU A 174 -25.76 14.78 5.18
C LEU A 174 -26.11 15.69 6.37
N THR A 175 -25.08 16.27 6.96
CA THR A 175 -25.26 17.33 7.96
C THR A 175 -25.94 18.56 7.34
N ASP A 176 -26.55 19.41 8.16
CA ASP A 176 -27.19 20.62 7.68
C ASP A 176 -26.21 21.56 6.96
N ASP A 177 -24.95 21.59 7.40
CA ASP A 177 -23.89 22.32 6.70
C ASP A 177 -23.55 21.66 5.37
N GLY A 178 -23.43 20.34 5.30
CA GLY A 178 -23.24 19.60 4.07
C GLY A 178 -24.35 19.84 3.04
N LYS A 179 -25.63 19.88 3.48
CA LYS A 179 -26.77 20.21 2.62
C LYS A 179 -26.70 21.63 2.08
N ARG A 180 -26.29 22.61 2.93
CA ARG A 180 -26.11 24.01 2.50
C ARG A 180 -24.98 24.15 1.48
N ARG A 181 -23.89 23.45 1.66
CA ARG A 181 -22.76 23.46 0.72
C ARG A 181 -23.14 22.80 -0.59
N GLN A 182 -23.76 21.59 -0.53
CA GLN A 182 -24.27 20.90 -1.70
C GLN A 182 -25.20 21.81 -2.54
N ALA A 183 -26.12 22.54 -1.90
CA ALA A 183 -27.06 23.42 -2.57
C ALA A 183 -26.40 24.63 -3.27
N LYS A 184 -25.15 24.96 -2.96
CA LYS A 184 -24.38 26.04 -3.59
C LYS A 184 -23.60 25.58 -4.81
N ILE A 185 -23.45 24.27 -5.01
CA ILE A 185 -22.71 23.72 -6.15
C ILE A 185 -23.54 23.87 -7.40
N SER A 186 -22.99 24.50 -8.44
CA SER A 186 -23.66 24.79 -9.72
C SER A 186 -23.69 23.57 -10.66
N ALA A 187 -24.02 22.40 -10.13
CA ALA A 187 -24.15 21.14 -10.85
C ALA A 187 -25.35 20.33 -10.33
N ASN A 188 -25.74 19.27 -11.03
CA ASN A 188 -26.71 18.31 -10.52
C ASN A 188 -26.04 17.40 -9.48
N VAL A 189 -26.19 17.70 -8.18
CA VAL A 189 -25.56 16.95 -7.09
C VAL A 189 -26.59 16.07 -6.38
N LEU A 190 -26.36 14.77 -6.43
CA LEU A 190 -27.18 13.77 -5.78
C LEU A 190 -26.43 13.18 -4.59
N TYR A 191 -27.08 13.05 -3.45
CA TYR A 191 -26.54 12.31 -2.30
C TYR A 191 -27.20 10.93 -2.18
N LYS A 192 -26.40 9.91 -1.96
CA LYS A 192 -26.86 8.55 -1.67
C LYS A 192 -26.20 8.03 -0.40
N GLN A 193 -27.03 7.69 0.58
CA GLN A 193 -26.53 6.99 1.77
C GLN A 193 -26.26 5.53 1.42
N VAL A 194 -25.00 5.14 1.55
CA VAL A 194 -24.50 3.78 1.23
C VAL A 194 -23.37 3.47 2.18
N ASP A 195 -23.37 2.28 2.75
CA ASP A 195 -22.23 1.70 3.44
C ASP A 195 -21.43 0.86 2.42
N VAL A 196 -20.16 1.24 2.19
CA VAL A 196 -19.28 0.65 1.16
C VAL A 196 -18.13 -0.06 1.86
#